data_c3f0aa09a382b8a20de7ad5972017be2
#
_entry.id   c3f0aa09a382b8a20de7ad5972017be2
#
_cell.length_a   1.000
_cell.length_b   1.000
_cell.length_c   1.000
_cell.angle_alpha   90.00
_cell.angle_beta   90.00
_cell.angle_gamma   90.00
#
_symmetry.space_group_name_H-M   'P 1'
#
loop_
_entity.id
_entity.type
_entity.pdbx_description
1 polymer ?
#
loop_
_entity_poly.entity_id
_entity_poly.type
_entity_poly.pdbx_seq_one_letter_code
_entity_poly.pdbx_strand_id
1 'polypeptide(L)'
;MKIRLILGLLIILGAASVVYSQEDYSAIDQHAISAPAGVATSVETLANYLVEPAKNDTEKVRAIHKWITENIAYDVEALESGDYGKQSVTEVLKSKKGVCSEYSSVFEALAKQAGLEAVTVIGFSKGPGFGSDSVAPDADHAWNAVKADGEWYLLDCTWAAGYVDANGKFTRKAFDHYFMTPPEQFIYDHLPEISKWQLLDNPINRKQFENMVYLRPGFFHNKLRVVSNDKRDIMSDGSVKLTFGGPSDAQLNAEVSRGRDRDSSCQTFVQKDGDKLNVSTIIPKTGQYTLRLYAKRGDSDNRFEWAADYSVNVTSEGAKEKSMPTAFSTFYEKNAVLHEPMTGSLKTGSKETFQIAAPGAESVNVVVAGQWIALKQNDGLYEGEVDIKGDVVQLVAKYPDNESSYVLLKYKVY
;
A
#
# COMPACT_ATOMS: atom_id res chain seq x y z
N MET A 1 -33.44 53.97 -2.09
CA MET A 1 -32.39 53.09 -1.62
C MET A 1 -32.53 51.79 -2.40
N LYS A 2 -31.69 51.58 -3.45
CA LYS A 2 -31.80 50.44 -4.37
C LYS A 2 -30.86 49.35 -3.89
N ILE A 3 -31.41 48.23 -3.41
CA ILE A 3 -30.68 47.04 -3.04
C ILE A 3 -30.31 46.26 -4.32
N ARG A 4 -29.00 46.17 -4.61
CA ARG A 4 -28.48 45.31 -5.67
C ARG A 4 -28.23 43.89 -5.08
N LEU A 5 -29.03 42.93 -5.54
CA LEU A 5 -28.78 41.50 -5.36
C LEU A 5 -27.57 41.12 -6.25
N ILE A 6 -26.49 40.68 -5.63
CA ILE A 6 -25.38 40.03 -6.32
C ILE A 6 -25.65 38.52 -6.27
N LEU A 7 -26.03 37.98 -7.43
CA LEU A 7 -26.14 36.53 -7.64
C LEU A 7 -24.73 35.99 -7.82
N GLY A 8 -24.22 35.31 -6.78
CA GLY A 8 -22.98 34.55 -6.86
C GLY A 8 -23.19 33.24 -7.63
N LEU A 9 -22.62 33.14 -8.82
CA LEU A 9 -22.59 31.91 -9.62
C LEU A 9 -21.58 30.94 -8.97
N LEU A 10 -22.05 29.93 -8.26
CA LEU A 10 -21.22 28.81 -7.81
C LEU A 10 -20.91 27.91 -9.01
N ILE A 11 -19.71 28.02 -9.57
CA ILE A 11 -19.19 27.06 -10.54
C ILE A 11 -18.77 25.82 -9.75
N ILE A 12 -19.61 24.79 -9.73
CA ILE A 12 -19.22 23.45 -9.29
C ILE A 12 -18.37 22.84 -10.39
N LEU A 13 -17.05 22.91 -10.22
CA LEU A 13 -16.12 22.09 -11.00
C LEU A 13 -16.34 20.63 -10.57
N GLY A 14 -17.15 19.91 -11.32
CA GLY A 14 -17.25 18.47 -11.23
C GLY A 14 -15.92 17.86 -11.66
N ALA A 15 -15.14 17.36 -10.71
CA ALA A 15 -14.04 16.45 -11.00
C ALA A 15 -14.67 15.20 -11.63
N ALA A 16 -14.56 15.07 -12.94
CA ALA A 16 -14.86 13.84 -13.63
C ALA A 16 -13.84 12.80 -13.15
N SER A 17 -14.25 11.92 -12.25
CA SER A 17 -13.52 10.71 -11.94
C SER A 17 -13.44 9.90 -13.24
N VAL A 18 -12.28 9.89 -13.89
CA VAL A 18 -11.98 8.96 -14.96
C VAL A 18 -12.00 7.58 -14.31
N VAL A 19 -13.08 6.86 -14.49
CA VAL A 19 -13.15 5.44 -14.19
C VAL A 19 -12.28 4.76 -15.23
N TYR A 20 -11.02 4.48 -14.89
CA TYR A 20 -10.21 3.55 -15.65
C TYR A 20 -10.92 2.19 -15.59
N SER A 21 -11.67 1.84 -16.62
CA SER A 21 -12.04 0.46 -16.84
C SER A 21 -10.72 -0.29 -17.03
N GLN A 22 -10.50 -1.34 -16.27
CA GLN A 22 -9.35 -2.21 -16.46
C GLN A 22 -9.50 -2.80 -17.87
N GLU A 23 -8.70 -2.32 -18.83
CA GLU A 23 -8.71 -2.84 -20.19
C GLU A 23 -8.30 -4.31 -20.16
N ASP A 24 -9.00 -5.13 -20.92
CA ASP A 24 -8.69 -6.56 -21.05
C ASP A 24 -7.55 -6.76 -22.07
N TYR A 25 -6.34 -6.87 -21.56
CA TYR A 25 -5.17 -7.16 -22.37
C TYR A 25 -4.92 -8.65 -22.60
N SER A 26 -5.83 -9.55 -22.25
CA SER A 26 -5.60 -10.99 -22.26
C SER A 26 -5.13 -11.53 -23.62
N ALA A 27 -5.69 -11.05 -24.72
CA ALA A 27 -5.30 -11.43 -26.06
C ALA A 27 -3.88 -10.94 -26.43
N ILE A 28 -3.55 -9.69 -26.08
CA ILE A 28 -2.23 -9.08 -26.28
C ILE A 28 -1.18 -9.82 -25.45
N ASP A 29 -1.48 -10.06 -24.16
CA ASP A 29 -0.61 -10.78 -23.24
C ASP A 29 -0.32 -12.19 -23.74
N GLN A 30 -1.35 -12.93 -24.18
CA GLN A 30 -1.20 -14.28 -24.72
C GLN A 30 -0.35 -14.30 -25.99
N HIS A 31 -0.54 -13.35 -26.90
CA HIS A 31 0.30 -13.22 -28.10
C HIS A 31 1.75 -12.95 -27.73
N ALA A 32 2.02 -12.01 -26.83
CA ALA A 32 3.37 -11.68 -26.39
C ALA A 32 4.08 -12.87 -25.72
N ILE A 33 3.39 -13.62 -24.85
CA ILE A 33 3.94 -14.81 -24.18
C ILE A 33 4.23 -15.93 -25.18
N SER A 34 3.42 -16.04 -26.24
CA SER A 34 3.54 -17.10 -27.26
C SER A 34 4.59 -16.80 -28.32
N ALA A 35 5.37 -15.71 -28.19
CA ALA A 35 6.37 -15.32 -29.17
C ALA A 35 7.39 -16.45 -29.43
N PRO A 36 7.53 -16.93 -30.69
CA PRO A 36 8.48 -17.98 -31.02
C PRO A 36 9.93 -17.53 -30.76
N ALA A 37 10.77 -18.42 -30.27
CA ALA A 37 12.18 -18.10 -29.99
C ALA A 37 12.92 -17.49 -31.20
N GLY A 38 12.56 -17.87 -32.41
CA GLY A 38 13.15 -17.35 -33.64
C GLY A 38 12.90 -15.87 -33.90
N VAL A 39 11.81 -15.26 -33.37
CA VAL A 39 11.55 -13.84 -33.55
C VAL A 39 12.33 -12.98 -32.55
N ALA A 40 12.77 -13.54 -31.44
CA ALA A 40 13.52 -12.85 -30.40
C ALA A 40 15.04 -12.77 -30.70
N THR A 41 15.43 -12.80 -31.95
CA THR A 41 16.82 -12.74 -32.38
C THR A 41 17.31 -11.34 -32.72
N SER A 42 16.40 -10.43 -33.02
CA SER A 42 16.70 -9.02 -33.24
C SER A 42 15.57 -8.12 -32.71
N VAL A 43 15.87 -6.86 -32.50
CA VAL A 43 14.89 -5.83 -32.10
C VAL A 43 13.79 -5.72 -33.16
N GLU A 44 14.16 -5.71 -34.43
CA GLU A 44 13.21 -5.55 -35.54
C GLU A 44 12.21 -6.70 -35.62
N THR A 45 12.69 -7.94 -35.64
CA THR A 45 11.80 -9.11 -35.78
C THR A 45 10.90 -9.28 -34.55
N LEU A 46 11.43 -9.01 -33.38
CA LEU A 46 10.67 -9.11 -32.14
C LEU A 46 9.61 -8.02 -32.03
N ALA A 47 9.97 -6.76 -32.26
CA ALA A 47 9.03 -5.66 -32.18
C ALA A 47 7.87 -5.83 -33.16
N ASN A 48 8.19 -6.14 -34.43
CA ASN A 48 7.17 -6.36 -35.47
C ASN A 48 6.20 -7.49 -35.09
N TYR A 49 6.69 -8.59 -34.54
CA TYR A 49 5.84 -9.66 -34.05
C TYR A 49 4.95 -9.22 -32.91
N LEU A 50 5.54 -8.58 -31.86
CA LEU A 50 4.80 -8.21 -30.66
C LEU A 50 3.64 -7.27 -30.92
N VAL A 51 3.82 -6.31 -31.85
CA VAL A 51 2.79 -5.30 -32.12
C VAL A 51 1.81 -5.68 -33.22
N GLU A 52 1.95 -6.85 -33.85
CA GLU A 52 1.06 -7.29 -34.94
C GLU A 52 -0.43 -7.24 -34.59
N PRO A 53 -0.89 -7.73 -33.41
CA PRO A 53 -2.30 -7.69 -33.03
C PRO A 53 -2.75 -6.36 -32.42
N ALA A 54 -1.82 -5.44 -32.14
CA ALA A 54 -2.11 -4.20 -31.41
C ALA A 54 -2.92 -3.21 -32.27
N LYS A 55 -3.97 -2.66 -31.71
CA LYS A 55 -4.90 -1.71 -32.37
C LYS A 55 -4.60 -0.25 -32.08
N ASN A 56 -3.87 0.02 -31.00
CA ASN A 56 -3.49 1.35 -30.51
C ASN A 56 -2.09 1.31 -29.89
N ASP A 57 -1.57 2.46 -29.48
CA ASP A 57 -0.23 2.54 -28.91
C ASP A 57 -0.16 1.90 -27.51
N THR A 58 -1.20 2.01 -26.72
CA THR A 58 -1.28 1.37 -25.41
C THR A 58 -1.15 -0.16 -25.52
N GLU A 59 -1.82 -0.79 -26.48
CA GLU A 59 -1.67 -2.24 -26.72
C GLU A 59 -0.27 -2.61 -27.20
N LYS A 60 0.41 -1.77 -28.01
CA LYS A 60 1.82 -1.98 -28.39
C LYS A 60 2.74 -1.95 -27.15
N VAL A 61 2.55 -0.94 -26.29
CA VAL A 61 3.30 -0.84 -25.03
C VAL A 61 3.06 -2.07 -24.18
N ARG A 62 1.81 -2.54 -24.06
CA ARG A 62 1.46 -3.74 -23.29
C ARG A 62 2.16 -4.98 -23.80
N ALA A 63 2.15 -5.22 -25.12
CA ALA A 63 2.80 -6.38 -25.74
C ALA A 63 4.31 -6.41 -25.44
N ILE A 64 4.99 -5.26 -25.60
CA ILE A 64 6.43 -5.12 -25.34
C ILE A 64 6.72 -5.33 -23.86
N HIS A 65 6.00 -4.65 -22.97
CA HIS A 65 6.13 -4.77 -21.52
C HIS A 65 5.93 -6.23 -21.07
N LYS A 66 4.86 -6.87 -21.52
CA LYS A 66 4.53 -8.25 -21.17
C LYS A 66 5.62 -9.21 -21.61
N TRP A 67 6.11 -9.09 -22.84
CA TRP A 67 7.18 -9.96 -23.33
C TRP A 67 8.46 -9.81 -22.49
N ILE A 68 8.89 -8.57 -22.18
CA ILE A 68 10.09 -8.32 -21.38
C ILE A 68 9.94 -8.95 -19.99
N THR A 69 8.83 -8.69 -19.31
CA THR A 69 8.59 -9.16 -17.94
C THR A 69 8.53 -10.68 -17.84
N GLU A 70 8.12 -11.37 -18.91
CA GLU A 70 8.05 -12.84 -18.94
C GLU A 70 9.35 -13.50 -19.44
N ASN A 71 10.17 -12.80 -20.23
CA ASN A 71 11.31 -13.42 -20.88
C ASN A 71 12.67 -13.01 -20.34
N ILE A 72 12.81 -11.84 -19.71
CA ILE A 72 14.08 -11.38 -19.14
C ILE A 72 14.08 -11.66 -17.64
N ALA A 73 15.12 -12.29 -17.13
CA ALA A 73 15.34 -12.54 -15.71
C ALA A 73 16.30 -11.49 -15.15
N TYR A 74 16.08 -11.07 -13.90
CA TYR A 74 17.01 -10.16 -13.25
C TYR A 74 18.35 -10.84 -13.00
N ASP A 75 19.44 -10.22 -13.43
CA ASP A 75 20.79 -10.76 -13.32
C ASP A 75 21.41 -10.36 -11.96
N VAL A 76 21.10 -11.16 -10.95
CA VAL A 76 21.61 -10.94 -9.59
C VAL A 76 23.12 -11.10 -9.53
N GLU A 77 23.69 -12.04 -10.30
CA GLU A 77 25.13 -12.30 -10.34
C GLU A 77 25.89 -11.09 -10.89
N ALA A 78 25.40 -10.50 -11.97
CA ALA A 78 25.95 -9.26 -12.53
C ALA A 78 25.87 -8.10 -11.54
N LEU A 79 24.73 -7.97 -10.82
CA LEU A 79 24.58 -6.94 -9.79
C LEU A 79 25.59 -7.09 -8.66
N GLU A 80 25.75 -8.30 -8.11
CA GLU A 80 26.63 -8.58 -6.98
C GLU A 80 28.13 -8.44 -7.35
N SER A 81 28.49 -8.81 -8.58
CA SER A 81 29.87 -8.66 -9.07
C SER A 81 30.23 -7.23 -9.50
N GLY A 82 29.22 -6.36 -9.66
CA GLY A 82 29.42 -5.01 -10.23
C GLY A 82 29.64 -5.00 -11.74
N ASP A 83 29.43 -6.13 -12.42
CA ASP A 83 29.62 -6.29 -13.87
C ASP A 83 28.30 -6.15 -14.63
N TYR A 84 27.58 -5.07 -14.37
CA TYR A 84 26.27 -4.80 -14.94
C TYR A 84 26.27 -3.58 -15.88
N GLY A 85 25.19 -3.45 -16.68
CA GLY A 85 24.99 -2.29 -17.57
C GLY A 85 25.88 -2.29 -18.80
N LYS A 86 26.49 -3.42 -19.15
CA LYS A 86 27.43 -3.54 -20.25
C LYS A 86 26.89 -4.30 -21.48
N GLN A 87 25.80 -5.02 -21.31
CA GLN A 87 25.21 -5.79 -22.40
C GLN A 87 24.48 -4.88 -23.39
N SER A 88 24.75 -5.05 -24.68
CA SER A 88 23.93 -4.48 -25.73
C SER A 88 22.52 -5.11 -25.75
N VAL A 89 21.55 -4.42 -26.30
CA VAL A 89 20.17 -4.94 -26.44
C VAL A 89 20.16 -6.33 -27.08
N THR A 90 20.98 -6.55 -28.12
CA THR A 90 21.07 -7.85 -28.80
C THR A 90 21.61 -8.95 -27.88
N GLU A 91 22.59 -8.63 -27.04
CA GLU A 91 23.12 -9.57 -26.06
C GLU A 91 22.08 -9.93 -25.00
N VAL A 92 21.30 -8.94 -24.49
CA VAL A 92 20.19 -9.17 -23.55
C VAL A 92 19.10 -10.03 -24.19
N LEU A 93 18.72 -9.76 -25.44
CA LEU A 93 17.75 -10.60 -26.17
C LEU A 93 18.22 -12.05 -26.28
N LYS A 94 19.52 -12.29 -26.39
CA LYS A 94 20.12 -13.62 -26.46
C LYS A 94 20.26 -14.28 -25.09
N SER A 95 20.78 -13.56 -24.09
CA SER A 95 21.04 -14.09 -22.74
C SER A 95 19.76 -14.26 -21.91
N LYS A 96 18.73 -13.45 -22.19
CA LYS A 96 17.49 -13.34 -21.40
C LYS A 96 17.76 -12.94 -19.95
N LYS A 97 18.84 -12.21 -19.71
CA LYS A 97 19.25 -11.70 -18.40
C LYS A 97 19.69 -10.25 -18.50
N GLY A 98 19.43 -9.46 -17.45
CA GLY A 98 19.89 -8.09 -17.33
C GLY A 98 19.50 -7.46 -16.01
N VAL A 99 20.09 -6.31 -15.70
CA VAL A 99 19.67 -5.44 -14.60
C VAL A 99 18.75 -4.32 -15.10
N CYS A 100 18.35 -3.38 -14.25
CA CYS A 100 17.35 -2.34 -14.59
C CYS A 100 17.72 -1.51 -15.85
N SER A 101 18.98 -1.15 -16.04
CA SER A 101 19.45 -0.41 -17.22
C SER A 101 19.26 -1.18 -18.52
N GLU A 102 19.44 -2.48 -18.49
CA GLU A 102 19.28 -3.38 -19.64
C GLU A 102 17.83 -3.66 -19.94
N TYR A 103 16.99 -3.88 -18.91
CA TYR A 103 15.54 -3.94 -19.08
C TYR A 103 14.99 -2.69 -19.78
N SER A 104 15.42 -1.51 -19.28
CA SER A 104 14.97 -0.22 -19.81
C SER A 104 15.45 0.01 -21.24
N SER A 105 16.70 -0.39 -21.55
CA SER A 105 17.26 -0.28 -22.91
C SER A 105 16.55 -1.19 -23.91
N VAL A 106 16.19 -2.41 -23.51
CA VAL A 106 15.41 -3.34 -24.35
C VAL A 106 14.02 -2.76 -24.62
N PHE A 107 13.34 -2.26 -23.58
CA PHE A 107 12.03 -1.63 -23.76
C PHE A 107 12.10 -0.45 -24.73
N GLU A 108 13.04 0.47 -24.51
CA GLU A 108 13.23 1.65 -25.36
C GLU A 108 13.49 1.28 -26.83
N ALA A 109 14.35 0.29 -27.06
CA ALA A 109 14.68 -0.16 -28.41
C ALA A 109 13.47 -0.80 -29.12
N LEU A 110 12.72 -1.67 -28.43
CA LEU A 110 11.52 -2.30 -28.99
C LEU A 110 10.41 -1.29 -29.25
N ALA A 111 10.19 -0.35 -28.31
CA ALA A 111 9.18 0.70 -28.44
C ALA A 111 9.48 1.64 -29.62
N LYS A 112 10.72 2.09 -29.79
CA LYS A 112 11.15 2.90 -30.94
C LYS A 112 10.99 2.15 -32.26
N GLN A 113 11.34 0.88 -32.30
CA GLN A 113 11.14 0.02 -33.49
C GLN A 113 9.65 -0.14 -33.83
N ALA A 114 8.77 -0.16 -32.82
CA ALA A 114 7.32 -0.20 -32.97
C ALA A 114 6.69 1.16 -33.34
N GLY A 115 7.52 2.21 -33.55
CA GLY A 115 7.09 3.56 -33.92
C GLY A 115 6.61 4.44 -32.75
N LEU A 116 6.93 4.06 -31.50
CA LEU A 116 6.60 4.83 -30.29
C LEU A 116 7.75 5.75 -29.91
N GLU A 117 7.41 6.91 -29.31
CA GLU A 117 8.40 7.73 -28.59
C GLU A 117 8.64 7.12 -27.20
N ALA A 118 9.86 6.70 -26.93
CA ALA A 118 10.24 6.13 -25.63
C ALA A 118 11.62 6.60 -25.22
N VAL A 119 11.83 6.70 -23.89
CA VAL A 119 13.12 7.06 -23.28
C VAL A 119 13.39 6.21 -22.05
N THR A 120 14.67 5.93 -21.83
CA THR A 120 15.16 5.42 -20.55
C THR A 120 15.29 6.58 -19.57
N VAL A 121 14.69 6.43 -18.40
CA VAL A 121 14.73 7.40 -17.30
C VAL A 121 15.62 6.83 -16.22
N ILE A 122 16.58 7.64 -15.74
CA ILE A 122 17.48 7.31 -14.65
C ILE A 122 17.07 8.10 -13.41
N GLY A 123 17.16 7.48 -12.24
CA GLY A 123 16.77 8.14 -11.00
C GLY A 123 17.02 7.31 -9.74
N PHE A 124 16.37 7.74 -8.69
CA PHE A 124 16.46 7.17 -7.36
C PHE A 124 15.24 6.30 -7.09
N SER A 125 15.46 5.17 -6.39
CA SER A 125 14.38 4.26 -6.06
C SER A 125 14.24 3.99 -4.56
N LYS A 126 13.02 3.64 -4.13
CA LYS A 126 12.75 3.05 -2.82
C LYS A 126 12.58 1.54 -2.97
N GLY A 127 13.66 0.87 -3.41
CA GLY A 127 13.69 -0.55 -3.67
C GLY A 127 13.91 -1.43 -2.44
N PRO A 128 14.25 -2.71 -2.66
CA PRO A 128 14.64 -3.62 -1.59
C PRO A 128 15.82 -3.05 -0.80
N GLY A 129 15.69 -2.97 0.52
CA GLY A 129 16.71 -2.36 1.39
C GLY A 129 16.45 -0.89 1.76
N PHE A 130 15.48 -0.24 1.11
CA PHE A 130 15.01 1.05 1.58
C PHE A 130 14.27 0.87 2.93
N GLY A 131 14.80 1.41 3.99
CA GLY A 131 14.14 1.27 5.31
C GLY A 131 14.87 1.88 6.48
N SER A 132 16.18 1.70 6.60
CA SER A 132 16.93 2.23 7.74
C SER A 132 17.78 3.44 7.39
N ASP A 133 18.22 3.55 6.16
CA ASP A 133 19.18 4.56 5.75
C ASP A 133 18.70 5.21 4.44
N SER A 134 19.10 6.40 4.17
CA SER A 134 18.72 7.26 3.05
C SER A 134 18.65 6.55 1.69
N VAL A 135 17.90 7.14 0.76
CA VAL A 135 18.03 6.89 -0.68
C VAL A 135 19.51 6.92 -1.08
N ALA A 136 19.95 6.02 -1.96
CA ALA A 136 21.33 5.95 -2.45
C ALA A 136 21.87 7.33 -2.81
N PRO A 137 23.17 7.64 -2.57
CA PRO A 137 23.72 8.95 -2.85
C PRO A 137 23.62 9.32 -4.34
N ASP A 138 23.80 8.33 -5.21
CA ASP A 138 23.71 8.44 -6.66
C ASP A 138 22.43 7.73 -7.17
N ALA A 139 22.03 8.02 -8.40
CA ALA A 139 20.93 7.33 -9.04
C ALA A 139 21.20 5.81 -9.12
N ASP A 140 20.25 5.01 -8.67
CA ASP A 140 20.41 3.58 -8.45
C ASP A 140 19.48 2.73 -9.30
N HIS A 141 18.62 3.37 -10.10
CA HIS A 141 17.61 2.66 -10.87
C HIS A 141 17.35 3.29 -12.23
N ALA A 142 16.81 2.47 -13.15
CA ALA A 142 16.40 2.88 -14.48
C ALA A 142 15.06 2.24 -14.84
N TRP A 143 14.21 3.04 -15.48
CA TRP A 143 12.88 2.66 -15.97
C TRP A 143 12.56 3.37 -17.28
N ASN A 144 11.31 3.40 -17.72
CA ASN A 144 10.97 4.06 -18.97
C ASN A 144 9.82 5.06 -18.83
N ALA A 145 9.88 6.09 -19.67
CA ALA A 145 8.73 6.87 -20.09
C ALA A 145 8.44 6.58 -21.56
N VAL A 146 7.16 6.40 -21.89
CA VAL A 146 6.69 6.13 -23.24
C VAL A 146 5.50 7.00 -23.57
N LYS A 147 5.42 7.47 -24.82
CA LYS A 147 4.27 8.19 -25.31
C LYS A 147 3.37 7.24 -26.09
N ALA A 148 2.14 7.12 -25.62
CA ALA A 148 1.11 6.28 -26.22
C ALA A 148 -0.17 7.11 -26.37
N ASP A 149 -0.82 7.00 -27.51
CA ASP A 149 -2.10 7.68 -27.80
C ASP A 149 -2.07 9.19 -27.50
N GLY A 150 -0.89 9.82 -27.67
CA GLY A 150 -0.65 11.27 -27.49
C GLY A 150 -0.14 11.69 -26.11
N GLU A 151 -0.20 10.83 -25.07
CA GLU A 151 0.17 11.14 -23.69
C GLU A 151 1.40 10.35 -23.24
N TRP A 152 2.15 10.93 -22.26
CA TRP A 152 3.30 10.26 -21.66
C TRP A 152 2.90 9.40 -20.45
N TYR A 153 3.46 8.19 -20.37
CA TYR A 153 3.25 7.22 -19.29
C TYR A 153 4.55 6.71 -18.73
N LEU A 154 4.54 6.31 -17.45
CA LEU A 154 5.66 5.71 -16.75
C LEU A 154 5.45 4.21 -16.60
N LEU A 155 6.52 3.43 -16.77
CA LEU A 155 6.50 1.98 -16.54
C LEU A 155 7.87 1.47 -16.12
N ASP A 156 7.89 0.37 -15.38
CA ASP A 156 9.12 -0.32 -14.98
C ASP A 156 9.02 -1.82 -15.25
N CYS A 157 9.62 -2.28 -16.33
CA CYS A 157 9.67 -3.69 -16.68
C CYS A 157 10.46 -4.52 -15.67
N THR A 158 11.43 -3.94 -14.97
CA THR A 158 12.26 -4.64 -13.98
C THR A 158 11.44 -5.05 -12.77
N TRP A 159 10.77 -4.07 -12.16
CA TRP A 159 9.93 -4.32 -10.97
C TRP A 159 8.63 -5.03 -11.32
N ALA A 160 8.15 -4.89 -12.55
CA ALA A 160 7.02 -5.65 -13.04
C ALA A 160 7.32 -7.15 -13.27
N ALA A 161 8.60 -7.52 -13.52
CA ALA A 161 8.97 -8.90 -13.81
C ALA A 161 9.04 -9.80 -12.57
N GLY A 162 9.34 -9.24 -11.38
CA GLY A 162 9.48 -10.04 -10.17
C GLY A 162 10.33 -9.38 -9.09
N TYR A 163 10.93 -10.20 -8.25
CA TYR A 163 11.76 -9.75 -7.13
C TYR A 163 12.91 -10.73 -6.85
N VAL A 164 13.93 -10.25 -6.16
CA VAL A 164 15.00 -11.10 -5.61
C VAL A 164 14.58 -11.54 -4.20
N ASP A 165 14.53 -12.84 -3.96
CA ASP A 165 14.12 -13.40 -2.68
C ASP A 165 15.23 -13.32 -1.61
N ALA A 166 14.94 -13.76 -0.40
CA ALA A 166 15.88 -13.73 0.72
C ALA A 166 17.14 -14.60 0.52
N ASN A 167 17.11 -15.53 -0.46
CA ASN A 167 18.25 -16.37 -0.82
C ASN A 167 19.09 -15.78 -1.97
N GLY A 168 18.81 -14.53 -2.38
CA GLY A 168 19.48 -13.89 -3.50
C GLY A 168 19.06 -14.42 -4.88
N LYS A 169 17.92 -15.10 -4.98
CA LYS A 169 17.44 -15.67 -6.25
C LYS A 169 16.30 -14.82 -6.84
N PHE A 170 16.39 -14.52 -8.14
CA PHE A 170 15.29 -13.90 -8.84
C PHE A 170 14.06 -14.83 -8.89
N THR A 171 12.94 -14.33 -8.44
CA THR A 171 11.64 -14.99 -8.48
C THR A 171 10.70 -14.19 -9.35
N ARG A 172 10.27 -14.80 -10.47
CA ARG A 172 9.32 -14.17 -11.38
C ARG A 172 7.94 -14.09 -10.75
N LYS A 173 7.40 -12.89 -10.77
CA LYS A 173 6.03 -12.61 -10.32
C LYS A 173 5.56 -11.34 -10.99
N ALA A 174 4.55 -11.44 -11.84
CA ALA A 174 4.00 -10.27 -12.51
C ALA A 174 3.40 -9.26 -11.50
N PHE A 175 3.78 -7.99 -11.66
CA PHE A 175 3.24 -6.86 -10.92
C PHE A 175 2.73 -5.82 -11.90
N ASP A 176 1.46 -5.91 -12.27
CA ASP A 176 0.81 -4.98 -13.23
C ASP A 176 0.79 -3.52 -12.72
N HIS A 177 1.07 -3.29 -11.44
CA HIS A 177 1.21 -1.94 -10.89
C HIS A 177 2.23 -1.10 -11.66
N TYR A 178 3.31 -1.70 -12.14
CA TYR A 178 4.39 -1.00 -12.85
C TYR A 178 4.19 -0.91 -14.37
N PHE A 179 2.96 -1.13 -14.83
CA PHE A 179 2.55 -0.90 -16.22
C PHE A 179 1.73 0.37 -16.32
N MET A 180 2.24 1.40 -16.98
CA MET A 180 1.59 2.70 -17.16
C MET A 180 1.01 3.28 -15.86
N THR A 181 1.82 3.21 -14.79
CA THR A 181 1.42 3.63 -13.45
C THR A 181 1.14 5.13 -13.42
N PRO A 182 0.03 5.58 -12.81
CA PRO A 182 -0.23 6.99 -12.61
C PRO A 182 0.95 7.71 -11.93
N PRO A 183 1.38 8.88 -12.42
CA PRO A 183 2.53 9.61 -11.88
C PRO A 183 2.47 9.84 -10.36
N GLU A 184 1.27 10.13 -9.82
CA GLU A 184 1.02 10.37 -8.40
C GLU A 184 1.21 9.11 -7.54
N GLN A 185 1.19 7.93 -8.16
CA GLN A 185 1.48 6.66 -7.49
C GLN A 185 2.94 6.26 -7.70
N PHE A 186 3.46 6.45 -8.92
CA PHE A 186 4.81 6.06 -9.30
C PHE A 186 5.87 6.84 -8.51
N ILE A 187 5.59 8.10 -8.18
CA ILE A 187 6.49 8.97 -7.41
C ILE A 187 6.76 8.49 -5.98
N TYR A 188 5.97 7.58 -5.43
CA TYR A 188 6.21 7.07 -4.08
C TYR A 188 7.43 6.19 -3.97
N ASP A 189 7.86 5.58 -5.06
CA ASP A 189 9.02 4.69 -5.08
C ASP A 189 10.02 4.95 -6.21
N HIS A 190 9.75 5.90 -7.14
CA HIS A 190 10.62 6.29 -8.25
C HIS A 190 10.76 7.80 -8.37
N LEU A 191 11.95 8.36 -8.17
CA LEU A 191 12.23 9.78 -8.38
C LEU A 191 13.25 9.96 -9.51
N PRO A 192 12.86 10.49 -10.69
CA PRO A 192 13.78 10.73 -11.78
C PRO A 192 14.75 11.87 -11.47
N GLU A 193 16.02 11.77 -11.94
CA GLU A 193 16.98 12.87 -11.86
C GLU A 193 16.49 14.11 -12.61
N ILE A 194 15.83 13.92 -13.75
CA ILE A 194 15.26 15.01 -14.55
C ILE A 194 13.79 15.16 -14.21
N SER A 195 13.43 16.22 -13.51
CA SER A 195 12.11 16.44 -12.92
C SER A 195 10.92 16.37 -13.91
N LYS A 196 11.13 16.70 -15.20
CA LYS A 196 10.08 16.58 -16.20
C LYS A 196 9.52 15.17 -16.35
N TRP A 197 10.35 14.16 -16.04
CA TRP A 197 9.94 12.75 -16.12
C TRP A 197 9.18 12.25 -14.88
N GLN A 198 8.90 13.13 -13.92
CA GLN A 198 7.92 12.82 -12.88
C GLN A 198 6.50 12.82 -13.45
N LEU A 199 6.27 13.53 -14.54
CA LEU A 199 4.95 13.75 -15.17
C LEU A 199 3.91 14.34 -14.19
N LEU A 200 4.34 15.00 -13.13
CA LEU A 200 3.50 15.65 -12.12
C LEU A 200 3.33 17.13 -12.45
N ASP A 201 2.16 17.70 -12.20
CA ASP A 201 1.91 19.14 -12.29
C ASP A 201 2.84 19.93 -11.37
N ASN A 202 3.12 19.37 -10.19
CA ASN A 202 4.00 19.94 -9.18
C ASN A 202 5.12 18.96 -8.84
N PRO A 203 6.23 18.94 -9.58
CA PRO A 203 7.33 18.02 -9.31
C PRO A 203 7.94 18.22 -7.93
N ILE A 204 8.29 17.12 -7.28
CA ILE A 204 8.94 17.11 -5.97
C ILE A 204 10.46 17.00 -6.09
N ASN A 205 11.17 17.47 -5.07
CA ASN A 205 12.61 17.31 -4.97
C ASN A 205 12.98 16.05 -4.17
N ARG A 206 14.28 15.72 -4.17
CA ARG A 206 14.83 14.55 -3.50
C ARG A 206 14.48 14.50 -2.01
N LYS A 207 14.61 15.62 -1.28
CA LYS A 207 14.30 15.68 0.16
C LYS A 207 12.82 15.40 0.42
N GLN A 208 11.93 15.88 -0.43
CA GLN A 208 10.50 15.58 -0.34
C GLN A 208 10.26 14.09 -0.59
N PHE A 209 10.87 13.52 -1.63
CA PHE A 209 10.78 12.10 -1.93
C PHE A 209 11.26 11.23 -0.76
N GLU A 210 12.43 11.51 -0.20
CA GLU A 210 12.99 10.79 0.95
C GLU A 210 12.05 10.81 2.18
N ASN A 211 11.37 11.94 2.37
CA ASN A 211 10.46 12.13 3.52
C ASN A 211 9.06 11.55 3.31
N MET A 212 8.67 11.21 2.08
CA MET A 212 7.36 10.59 1.84
C MET A 212 7.29 9.19 2.46
N VAL A 213 6.14 8.85 2.99
CA VAL A 213 5.84 7.49 3.45
C VAL A 213 6.15 6.48 2.36
N TYR A 214 6.65 5.31 2.76
CA TYR A 214 6.95 4.24 1.81
C TYR A 214 5.68 3.45 1.50
N LEU A 215 4.99 3.82 0.42
CA LEU A 215 3.82 3.10 -0.07
C LEU A 215 4.23 2.05 -1.09
N ARG A 216 3.60 0.88 -1.00
CA ARG A 216 3.84 -0.26 -1.88
C ARG A 216 2.65 -0.50 -2.81
N PRO A 217 2.81 -1.27 -3.90
CA PRO A 217 1.71 -1.59 -4.80
C PRO A 217 0.43 -2.05 -4.08
N GLY A 218 0.54 -2.83 -3.00
CA GLY A 218 -0.60 -3.25 -2.20
C GLY A 218 -1.44 -2.12 -1.60
N PHE A 219 -0.87 -0.93 -1.41
CA PHE A 219 -1.62 0.25 -1.00
C PHE A 219 -2.59 0.71 -2.09
N PHE A 220 -2.09 0.82 -3.30
CA PHE A 220 -2.83 1.32 -4.46
C PHE A 220 -3.82 0.29 -4.99
N HIS A 221 -3.45 -1.00 -5.05
CA HIS A 221 -4.35 -2.10 -5.42
C HIS A 221 -5.59 -2.15 -4.53
N ASN A 222 -5.39 -1.89 -3.24
CA ASN A 222 -6.47 -1.86 -2.27
C ASN A 222 -7.20 -0.51 -2.25
N LYS A 223 -6.90 0.42 -3.18
CA LYS A 223 -7.52 1.75 -3.31
C LYS A 223 -7.50 2.55 -2.02
N LEU A 224 -6.42 2.43 -1.27
CA LEU A 224 -6.21 3.20 -0.05
C LEU A 224 -5.74 4.62 -0.38
N ARG A 225 -5.96 5.54 0.53
CA ARG A 225 -5.46 6.92 0.51
C ARG A 225 -4.95 7.30 1.90
N VAL A 226 -3.87 8.05 1.94
CA VAL A 226 -3.35 8.63 3.18
C VAL A 226 -4.26 9.77 3.61
N VAL A 227 -4.72 9.78 4.87
CA VAL A 227 -5.56 10.85 5.43
C VAL A 227 -4.80 11.65 6.48
N SER A 228 -4.02 10.98 7.34
CA SER A 228 -3.30 11.65 8.41
C SER A 228 -1.86 11.98 8.04
N ASN A 229 -0.91 11.13 8.30
CA ASN A 229 0.52 11.39 8.12
C ASN A 229 1.04 10.81 6.79
N ASP A 230 1.57 11.68 5.93
CA ASP A 230 2.18 11.35 4.64
C ASP A 230 3.71 11.24 4.71
N LYS A 231 4.31 11.43 5.91
CA LYS A 231 5.76 11.37 6.13
C LYS A 231 6.18 10.00 6.63
N ARG A 232 7.34 9.58 6.15
CA ARG A 232 7.96 8.31 6.53
C ARG A 232 8.29 8.25 8.01
N ASP A 233 8.93 9.31 8.53
CA ASP A 233 9.49 9.32 9.88
C ASP A 233 8.51 9.93 10.88
N ILE A 234 8.20 9.18 11.93
CA ILE A 234 7.31 9.56 13.01
C ILE A 234 8.12 9.63 14.31
N MET A 235 8.19 10.81 14.91
CA MET A 235 8.69 10.99 16.27
C MET A 235 7.54 10.76 17.25
N SER A 236 7.73 9.92 18.25
CA SER A 236 6.65 9.50 19.15
C SER A 236 7.13 9.31 20.60
N ASP A 237 6.19 9.41 21.54
CA ASP A 237 6.31 8.94 22.92
C ASP A 237 6.01 7.44 23.07
N GLY A 238 5.85 6.73 21.94
CA GLY A 238 5.45 5.34 21.89
C GLY A 238 3.97 5.13 21.56
N SER A 239 3.19 6.21 21.38
CA SER A 239 1.80 6.13 20.92
C SER A 239 1.69 6.70 19.51
N VAL A 240 1.27 5.88 18.52
CA VAL A 240 1.09 6.32 17.14
C VAL A 240 -0.36 6.10 16.71
N LYS A 241 -0.94 7.10 16.06
CA LYS A 241 -2.26 7.02 15.44
C LYS A 241 -2.16 7.44 13.98
N LEU A 242 -2.66 6.60 13.08
CA LEU A 242 -2.74 6.86 11.66
C LEU A 242 -4.15 6.62 11.16
N THR A 243 -4.56 7.41 10.18
CA THR A 243 -5.87 7.26 9.51
C THR A 243 -5.64 7.17 8.01
N PHE A 244 -6.25 6.18 7.41
CA PHE A 244 -6.30 5.97 5.97
C PHE A 244 -7.75 6.01 5.50
N GLY A 245 -7.95 6.36 4.25
CA GLY A 245 -9.24 6.19 3.59
C GLY A 245 -9.20 4.97 2.67
N GLY A 246 -10.35 4.35 2.47
CA GLY A 246 -10.46 3.20 1.57
C GLY A 246 -11.92 2.84 1.29
N PRO A 247 -12.15 1.96 0.30
CA PRO A 247 -13.48 1.47 -0.02
C PRO A 247 -14.07 0.63 1.12
N SER A 248 -15.38 0.37 1.05
CA SER A 248 -16.12 -0.32 2.12
C SER A 248 -15.63 -1.73 2.44
N ASP A 249 -15.03 -2.41 1.47
CA ASP A 249 -14.45 -3.76 1.57
C ASP A 249 -12.96 -3.78 1.91
N ALA A 250 -12.31 -2.62 2.06
CA ALA A 250 -10.90 -2.55 2.45
C ALA A 250 -10.71 -2.95 3.92
N GLN A 251 -9.65 -3.73 4.15
CA GLN A 251 -9.19 -4.16 5.48
C GLN A 251 -7.71 -3.84 5.62
N LEU A 252 -7.31 -3.42 6.83
CA LEU A 252 -5.91 -3.22 7.19
C LEU A 252 -5.51 -4.16 8.33
N ASN A 253 -4.24 -4.56 8.32
CA ASN A 253 -3.54 -5.14 9.45
C ASN A 253 -2.26 -4.35 9.68
N ALA A 254 -1.78 -4.29 10.91
CA ALA A 254 -0.60 -3.53 11.30
C ALA A 254 0.33 -4.39 12.16
N GLU A 255 1.63 -4.23 11.93
CA GLU A 255 2.68 -4.92 12.66
C GLU A 255 3.81 -3.96 13.01
N VAL A 256 4.37 -4.09 14.21
CA VAL A 256 5.56 -3.35 14.61
C VAL A 256 6.74 -4.30 14.70
N SER A 257 7.85 -3.93 14.07
CA SER A 257 9.09 -4.68 14.08
C SER A 257 10.26 -3.83 14.55
N ARG A 258 11.29 -4.48 15.08
CA ARG A 258 12.59 -3.90 15.40
C ARG A 258 13.66 -4.64 14.58
N GLY A 259 14.23 -3.95 13.60
CA GLY A 259 15.01 -4.62 12.57
C GLY A 259 14.12 -5.57 11.74
N ARG A 260 14.51 -6.86 11.67
CA ARG A 260 13.77 -7.88 10.90
C ARG A 260 12.70 -8.60 11.70
N ASP A 261 12.72 -8.46 13.03
CA ASP A 261 11.88 -9.27 13.91
C ASP A 261 10.68 -8.47 14.41
N ARG A 262 9.53 -9.13 14.41
CA ARG A 262 8.32 -8.58 15.03
C ARG A 262 8.55 -8.43 16.54
N ASP A 263 8.25 -7.23 17.06
CA ASP A 263 8.33 -6.97 18.50
C ASP A 263 6.98 -7.28 19.18
N SER A 264 6.91 -8.42 19.86
CA SER A 264 5.70 -8.87 20.54
C SER A 264 5.31 -8.02 21.77
N SER A 265 6.17 -7.12 22.22
CA SER A 265 5.82 -6.15 23.29
C SER A 265 4.97 -4.99 22.76
N CYS A 266 4.99 -4.77 21.45
CA CYS A 266 4.20 -3.75 20.79
C CYS A 266 2.77 -4.23 20.54
N GLN A 267 1.83 -3.29 20.59
CA GLN A 267 0.41 -3.59 20.33
C GLN A 267 -0.09 -2.72 19.19
N THR A 268 -0.91 -3.32 18.34
CA THR A 268 -1.60 -2.62 17.25
C THR A 268 -3.09 -2.90 17.34
N PHE A 269 -3.88 -1.88 17.09
CA PHE A 269 -5.33 -1.95 17.06
C PHE A 269 -5.83 -1.23 15.81
N VAL A 270 -6.47 -1.96 14.93
CA VAL A 270 -7.01 -1.43 13.68
C VAL A 270 -8.52 -1.50 13.74
N GLN A 271 -9.18 -0.42 13.36
CA GLN A 271 -10.63 -0.42 13.25
C GLN A 271 -11.07 0.43 12.06
N LYS A 272 -12.23 0.08 11.53
CA LYS A 272 -12.83 0.74 10.39
C LYS A 272 -14.07 1.50 10.83
N ASP A 273 -14.13 2.77 10.44
CA ASP A 273 -15.26 3.67 10.69
C ASP A 273 -15.66 4.35 9.38
N GLY A 274 -16.73 3.88 8.78
CA GLY A 274 -17.15 4.30 7.44
C GLY A 274 -16.08 3.99 6.37
N ASP A 275 -15.57 5.03 5.72
CA ASP A 275 -14.47 4.96 4.75
C ASP A 275 -13.09 5.13 5.40
N LYS A 276 -13.01 5.32 6.72
CA LYS A 276 -11.77 5.51 7.46
C LYS A 276 -11.28 4.21 8.09
N LEU A 277 -10.00 3.96 7.95
CA LEU A 277 -9.26 2.87 8.55
C LEU A 277 -8.28 3.47 9.55
N ASN A 278 -8.56 3.29 10.84
CA ASN A 278 -7.79 3.88 11.94
C ASN A 278 -6.85 2.85 12.53
N VAL A 279 -5.56 3.16 12.53
CA VAL A 279 -4.49 2.36 13.12
C VAL A 279 -3.99 3.05 14.36
N SER A 280 -4.08 2.36 15.50
CA SER A 280 -3.49 2.80 16.76
C SER A 280 -2.39 1.82 17.16
N THR A 281 -1.26 2.34 17.66
CA THR A 281 -0.10 1.53 18.01
C THR A 281 0.47 1.97 19.34
N ILE A 282 0.88 1.01 20.17
CA ILE A 282 1.62 1.23 21.41
C ILE A 282 2.97 0.52 21.31
N ILE A 283 4.04 1.30 21.49
CA ILE A 283 5.42 0.86 21.50
C ILE A 283 6.02 1.24 22.85
N PRO A 284 6.20 0.30 23.79
CA PRO A 284 6.48 0.61 25.19
C PRO A 284 7.93 1.04 25.47
N LYS A 285 8.86 0.78 24.56
CA LYS A 285 10.30 1.04 24.74
C LYS A 285 10.82 2.04 23.73
N THR A 286 11.82 2.83 24.15
CA THR A 286 12.55 3.73 23.24
C THR A 286 13.32 2.97 22.16
N GLY A 287 13.50 3.60 21.01
CA GLY A 287 14.27 3.05 19.88
C GLY A 287 13.63 3.31 18.52
N GLN A 288 14.27 2.72 17.50
CA GLN A 288 13.79 2.77 16.12
C GLN A 288 12.98 1.52 15.81
N TYR A 289 11.82 1.73 15.19
CA TYR A 289 10.87 0.68 14.83
C TYR A 289 10.34 0.91 13.41
N THR A 290 9.88 -0.16 12.80
CA THR A 290 9.08 -0.11 11.57
C THR A 290 7.64 -0.46 11.91
N LEU A 291 6.70 0.46 11.61
CA LEU A 291 5.27 0.17 11.62
C LEU A 291 4.88 -0.19 10.18
N ARG A 292 4.65 -1.48 9.95
CA ARG A 292 4.25 -2.03 8.65
C ARG A 292 2.75 -2.23 8.58
N LEU A 293 2.17 -1.82 7.47
CA LEU A 293 0.76 -2.00 7.16
C LEU A 293 0.60 -3.00 6.03
N TYR A 294 -0.38 -3.86 6.21
CA TYR A 294 -0.84 -4.80 5.19
C TYR A 294 -2.31 -4.52 4.88
N ALA A 295 -2.69 -4.65 3.62
CA ALA A 295 -4.04 -4.40 3.15
C ALA A 295 -4.59 -5.56 2.34
N LYS A 296 -5.92 -5.72 2.39
CA LYS A 296 -6.67 -6.58 1.46
C LYS A 296 -8.04 -5.99 1.18
N ARG A 297 -8.67 -6.45 0.09
CA ARG A 297 -10.06 -6.10 -0.27
C ARG A 297 -10.90 -7.35 -0.44
N GLY A 298 -12.13 -7.26 0.05
CA GLY A 298 -13.10 -8.36 -0.07
C GLY A 298 -12.60 -9.69 0.49
N ASP A 299 -13.25 -10.75 0.07
CA ASP A 299 -12.88 -12.13 0.44
C ASP A 299 -12.15 -12.87 -0.69
N SER A 300 -11.88 -12.20 -1.83
CA SER A 300 -11.47 -12.85 -3.08
C SER A 300 -10.06 -13.44 -3.05
N ASP A 301 -9.19 -12.97 -2.15
CA ASP A 301 -7.84 -13.49 -2.03
C ASP A 301 -7.39 -13.36 -0.57
N ASN A 302 -7.61 -14.34 0.23
CA ASN A 302 -7.42 -14.37 1.69
C ASN A 302 -6.04 -13.87 2.21
N ARG A 303 -5.24 -13.20 1.37
CA ARG A 303 -3.90 -12.73 1.68
C ARG A 303 -3.84 -11.21 1.76
N PHE A 304 -3.29 -10.74 2.87
CA PHE A 304 -2.91 -9.34 3.01
C PHE A 304 -1.64 -9.06 2.19
N GLU A 305 -1.65 -7.97 1.42
CA GLU A 305 -0.50 -7.46 0.69
C GLU A 305 0.19 -6.38 1.51
N TRP A 306 1.51 -6.33 1.44
CA TRP A 306 2.29 -5.24 2.02
C TRP A 306 1.88 -3.91 1.36
N ALA A 307 1.41 -2.97 2.19
CA ALA A 307 0.83 -1.70 1.73
C ALA A 307 1.71 -0.48 2.05
N ALA A 308 2.24 -0.38 3.26
CA ALA A 308 3.05 0.78 3.65
C ALA A 308 4.01 0.46 4.79
N ASP A 309 5.11 1.23 4.87
CA ASP A 309 6.01 1.25 6.02
C ASP A 309 6.23 2.67 6.52
N TYR A 310 6.18 2.82 7.85
CA TYR A 310 6.58 4.01 8.59
C TYR A 310 7.78 3.70 9.48
N SER A 311 8.73 4.59 9.53
CA SER A 311 9.83 4.56 10.51
C SER A 311 9.39 5.31 11.77
N VAL A 312 9.32 4.63 12.90
CA VAL A 312 8.88 5.21 14.17
C VAL A 312 10.06 5.33 15.12
N ASN A 313 10.43 6.55 15.48
CA ASN A 313 11.44 6.82 16.48
C ASN A 313 10.77 7.16 17.82
N VAL A 314 10.83 6.22 18.75
CA VAL A 314 10.30 6.40 20.10
C VAL A 314 11.36 7.01 20.97
N THR A 315 11.13 8.26 21.40
CA THR A 315 12.11 9.08 22.15
C THR A 315 11.92 9.06 23.66
N SER A 316 10.77 8.57 24.13
CA SER A 316 10.47 8.45 25.57
C SER A 316 9.56 7.25 25.82
N GLU A 317 9.53 6.75 27.06
CA GLU A 317 8.67 5.64 27.48
C GLU A 317 7.25 6.12 27.91
N GLY A 318 6.70 7.14 27.23
CA GLY A 318 5.39 7.69 27.55
C GLY A 318 4.23 6.71 27.35
N ALA A 319 4.47 5.62 26.62
CA ALA A 319 3.48 4.56 26.38
C ALA A 319 3.74 3.27 27.20
N LYS A 320 4.72 3.26 28.10
CA LYS A 320 5.15 2.05 28.85
C LYS A 320 4.00 1.38 29.62
N GLU A 321 3.17 2.17 30.27
CA GLU A 321 2.03 1.70 31.07
C GLU A 321 0.72 1.66 30.29
N LYS A 322 0.76 2.03 29.00
CA LYS A 322 -0.42 2.01 28.12
C LYS A 322 -0.62 0.60 27.56
N SER A 323 -1.87 0.26 27.32
CA SER A 323 -2.27 -0.95 26.62
C SER A 323 -3.50 -0.71 25.78
N MET A 324 -3.80 -1.61 24.86
CA MET A 324 -5.02 -1.59 24.06
C MET A 324 -5.92 -2.76 24.46
N PRO A 325 -7.24 -2.65 24.28
CA PRO A 325 -8.15 -3.78 24.49
C PRO A 325 -7.81 -4.90 23.51
N THR A 326 -7.96 -6.14 23.97
CA THR A 326 -7.83 -7.30 23.09
C THR A 326 -9.10 -7.44 22.26
N ALA A 327 -8.99 -7.27 20.94
CA ALA A 327 -10.10 -7.49 20.02
C ALA A 327 -10.16 -8.95 19.56
N PHE A 328 -11.37 -9.47 19.39
CA PHE A 328 -11.66 -10.79 18.86
C PHE A 328 -12.08 -10.70 17.38
N SER A 329 -12.06 -11.82 16.65
CA SER A 329 -12.39 -11.85 15.23
C SER A 329 -13.74 -11.20 14.93
N THR A 330 -14.74 -11.49 15.74
CA THR A 330 -16.10 -10.94 15.59
C THR A 330 -16.16 -9.41 15.63
N PHE A 331 -15.26 -8.75 16.39
CA PHE A 331 -15.15 -7.29 16.37
C PHE A 331 -14.91 -6.77 14.95
N TYR A 332 -14.01 -7.40 14.23
CA TYR A 332 -13.64 -7.03 12.86
C TYR A 332 -14.69 -7.50 11.84
N GLU A 333 -15.17 -8.73 11.96
CA GLU A 333 -16.16 -9.34 11.06
C GLU A 333 -17.50 -8.57 11.06
N LYS A 334 -17.90 -8.04 12.21
CA LYS A 334 -19.12 -7.24 12.38
C LYS A 334 -18.89 -5.74 12.17
N ASN A 335 -17.69 -5.33 11.77
CA ASN A 335 -17.31 -3.91 11.60
C ASN A 335 -17.65 -3.06 12.83
N ALA A 336 -17.41 -3.58 14.02
CA ALA A 336 -17.58 -2.82 15.26
C ALA A 336 -16.51 -1.72 15.38
N VAL A 337 -16.88 -0.58 15.97
CA VAL A 337 -15.97 0.58 16.18
C VAL A 337 -15.99 0.98 17.64
N LEU A 338 -14.88 0.81 18.31
CA LEU A 338 -14.72 1.25 19.69
C LEU A 338 -14.36 2.73 19.73
N HIS A 339 -15.13 3.52 20.47
CA HIS A 339 -14.82 4.91 20.75
C HIS A 339 -14.15 5.05 22.13
N GLU A 340 -14.74 4.44 23.18
CA GLU A 340 -14.23 4.47 24.55
C GLU A 340 -14.52 3.14 25.28
N PRO A 341 -13.64 2.72 26.22
CA PRO A 341 -12.29 3.22 26.45
C PRO A 341 -11.28 2.58 25.49
N MET A 342 -10.39 3.39 24.94
CA MET A 342 -9.30 2.91 24.05
C MET A 342 -8.12 2.29 24.82
N THR A 343 -8.06 2.44 26.13
CA THR A 343 -7.08 1.75 26.98
C THR A 343 -7.50 0.30 27.19
N GLY A 344 -6.55 -0.63 27.18
CA GLY A 344 -6.81 -2.06 27.43
C GLY A 344 -6.72 -2.45 28.91
N SER A 345 -6.30 -1.50 29.77
CA SER A 345 -6.18 -1.70 31.23
C SER A 345 -7.06 -0.72 31.97
N LEU A 346 -7.98 -1.22 32.78
CA LEU A 346 -8.94 -0.43 33.56
C LEU A 346 -8.59 -0.54 35.06
N LYS A 347 -8.79 0.56 35.78
CA LYS A 347 -8.49 0.60 37.22
C LYS A 347 -9.67 0.05 38.02
N THR A 348 -9.42 -0.90 38.94
CA THR A 348 -10.46 -1.37 39.87
C THR A 348 -11.00 -0.22 40.72
N GLY A 349 -12.33 -0.16 40.90
CA GLY A 349 -12.98 0.92 41.63
C GLY A 349 -13.17 2.21 40.82
N SER A 350 -12.67 2.31 39.59
CA SER A 350 -13.03 3.43 38.70
C SER A 350 -14.43 3.25 38.10
N LYS A 351 -14.95 4.33 37.57
CA LYS A 351 -16.13 4.35 36.71
C LYS A 351 -15.67 4.70 35.29
N GLU A 352 -15.96 3.84 34.33
CA GLU A 352 -15.54 4.01 32.95
C GLU A 352 -16.74 4.16 32.02
N THR A 353 -16.62 5.06 31.04
CA THR A 353 -17.57 5.19 29.94
C THR A 353 -17.22 4.17 28.87
N PHE A 354 -18.18 3.36 28.49
CA PHE A 354 -18.09 2.50 27.31
C PHE A 354 -18.94 3.07 26.20
N GLN A 355 -18.33 3.19 25.01
CA GLN A 355 -18.98 3.69 23.82
C GLN A 355 -18.51 2.92 22.59
N ILE A 356 -19.42 2.20 21.91
CA ILE A 356 -19.11 1.36 20.78
C ILE A 356 -20.23 1.40 19.74
N ALA A 357 -19.87 1.52 18.45
CA ALA A 357 -20.77 1.19 17.37
C ALA A 357 -20.66 -0.32 17.08
N ALA A 358 -21.80 -1.01 17.07
CA ALA A 358 -21.89 -2.44 16.77
C ALA A 358 -23.01 -2.68 15.76
N PRO A 359 -22.76 -2.46 14.46
CA PRO A 359 -23.77 -2.55 13.41
C PRO A 359 -24.47 -3.92 13.40
N GLY A 360 -25.82 -3.91 13.40
CA GLY A 360 -26.63 -5.12 13.38
C GLY A 360 -26.74 -5.88 14.70
N ALA A 361 -26.12 -5.41 15.79
CA ALA A 361 -26.28 -6.00 17.10
C ALA A 361 -27.69 -5.74 17.65
N GLU A 362 -28.31 -6.75 18.29
CA GLU A 362 -29.57 -6.62 19.05
C GLU A 362 -29.33 -5.97 20.41
N SER A 363 -28.19 -6.25 21.02
CA SER A 363 -27.79 -5.68 22.30
C SER A 363 -26.28 -5.73 22.49
N VAL A 364 -25.76 -4.79 23.26
CA VAL A 364 -24.36 -4.77 23.71
C VAL A 364 -24.33 -4.65 25.22
N ASN A 365 -23.49 -5.45 25.86
CA ASN A 365 -23.34 -5.48 27.31
C ASN A 365 -21.87 -5.42 27.68
N VAL A 366 -21.58 -4.84 28.86
CA VAL A 366 -20.29 -4.96 29.52
C VAL A 366 -20.41 -6.00 30.63
N VAL A 367 -19.55 -7.02 30.60
CA VAL A 367 -19.51 -8.08 31.61
C VAL A 367 -18.39 -7.78 32.59
N VAL A 368 -18.76 -7.52 33.84
CA VAL A 368 -17.85 -7.18 34.95
C VAL A 368 -18.12 -8.08 36.12
N ALA A 369 -17.13 -8.81 36.63
CA ALA A 369 -17.27 -9.76 37.73
C ALA A 369 -18.48 -10.71 37.59
N GLY A 370 -18.77 -11.18 36.37
CA GLY A 370 -19.88 -12.05 36.07
C GLY A 370 -21.27 -11.36 35.91
N GLN A 371 -21.35 -10.07 36.16
CA GLN A 371 -22.56 -9.27 35.97
C GLN A 371 -22.63 -8.70 34.56
N TRP A 372 -23.79 -8.77 33.93
CA TRP A 372 -24.09 -8.25 32.61
C TRP A 372 -24.73 -6.86 32.75
N ILE A 373 -24.08 -5.82 32.27
CA ILE A 373 -24.53 -4.45 32.33
C ILE A 373 -24.86 -4.00 30.91
N ALA A 374 -26.14 -3.80 30.61
CA ALA A 374 -26.59 -3.40 29.28
C ALA A 374 -26.19 -1.96 28.97
N LEU A 375 -25.60 -1.73 27.81
CA LEU A 375 -25.40 -0.41 27.26
C LEU A 375 -26.67 0.08 26.56
N LYS A 376 -26.94 1.38 26.67
CA LYS A 376 -28.09 2.00 26.00
C LYS A 376 -27.75 2.29 24.54
N GLN A 377 -28.65 1.92 23.64
CA GLN A 377 -28.51 2.25 22.23
C GLN A 377 -29.06 3.66 21.95
N ASN A 378 -28.26 4.45 21.24
CA ASN A 378 -28.62 5.77 20.76
C ASN A 378 -27.97 5.99 19.39
N ASP A 379 -28.76 6.16 18.31
CA ASP A 379 -28.32 6.36 16.92
C ASP A 379 -27.23 5.36 16.42
N GLY A 380 -27.41 4.06 16.74
CA GLY A 380 -26.47 3.00 16.34
C GLY A 380 -25.21 2.89 17.23
N LEU A 381 -25.07 3.77 18.21
CA LEU A 381 -24.04 3.75 19.21
C LEU A 381 -24.58 3.14 20.51
N TYR A 382 -23.83 2.24 21.11
CA TYR A 382 -24.11 1.68 22.43
C TYR A 382 -23.23 2.35 23.46
N GLU A 383 -23.82 2.96 24.51
CA GLU A 383 -23.10 3.73 25.51
C GLU A 383 -23.59 3.49 26.93
N GLY A 384 -22.70 3.66 27.91
CA GLY A 384 -23.04 3.59 29.33
C GLY A 384 -21.82 3.70 30.24
N GLU A 385 -22.06 4.10 31.49
CA GLU A 385 -21.04 4.14 32.53
C GLU A 385 -21.07 2.84 33.35
N VAL A 386 -19.90 2.27 33.62
CA VAL A 386 -19.77 0.99 34.31
C VAL A 386 -18.73 1.08 35.43
N ASP A 387 -19.09 0.62 36.62
CA ASP A 387 -18.15 0.51 37.75
C ASP A 387 -17.25 -0.71 37.55
N ILE A 388 -15.93 -0.50 37.51
CA ILE A 388 -14.93 -1.53 37.23
C ILE A 388 -14.61 -2.35 38.49
N LYS A 389 -14.76 -3.68 38.39
CA LYS A 389 -14.50 -4.65 39.45
C LYS A 389 -13.94 -5.96 38.87
N GLY A 390 -13.32 -6.77 39.73
CA GLY A 390 -12.75 -8.06 39.34
C GLY A 390 -11.45 -7.91 38.53
N ASP A 391 -11.06 -8.94 37.77
CA ASP A 391 -9.77 -9.00 37.08
C ASP A 391 -9.88 -8.76 35.58
N VAL A 392 -11.08 -8.91 35.04
CA VAL A 392 -11.37 -8.85 33.59
C VAL A 392 -12.70 -8.18 33.34
N VAL A 393 -12.74 -7.33 32.33
CA VAL A 393 -13.96 -6.77 31.75
C VAL A 393 -14.06 -7.22 30.30
N GLN A 394 -15.26 -7.62 29.90
CA GLN A 394 -15.54 -7.98 28.50
C GLN A 394 -16.67 -7.12 27.95
N LEU A 395 -16.52 -6.70 26.71
CA LEU A 395 -17.58 -6.08 25.92
C LEU A 395 -18.12 -7.14 24.97
N VAL A 396 -19.39 -7.45 25.10
CA VAL A 396 -20.08 -8.54 24.41
C VAL A 396 -21.28 -8.00 23.64
N ALA A 397 -21.55 -8.56 22.47
CA ALA A 397 -22.70 -8.20 21.65
C ALA A 397 -23.48 -9.45 21.23
N LYS A 398 -24.81 -9.32 21.16
CA LYS A 398 -25.71 -10.31 20.60
C LYS A 398 -26.12 -9.89 19.19
N TYR A 399 -26.06 -10.84 18.26
CA TYR A 399 -26.49 -10.65 16.89
C TYR A 399 -27.60 -11.66 16.51
N PRO A 400 -28.48 -11.33 15.54
CA PRO A 400 -29.57 -12.20 15.13
C PRO A 400 -29.17 -13.59 14.59
N ASP A 401 -27.92 -13.69 14.12
CA ASP A 401 -27.34 -14.89 13.49
C ASP A 401 -26.87 -15.96 14.50
N ASN A 402 -26.94 -15.68 15.80
CA ASN A 402 -26.52 -16.62 16.84
C ASN A 402 -27.35 -16.46 18.11
N GLU A 403 -27.69 -17.58 18.75
CA GLU A 403 -28.35 -17.58 20.06
C GLU A 403 -27.46 -17.07 21.18
N SER A 404 -26.14 -17.24 21.04
CA SER A 404 -25.13 -16.82 22.03
C SER A 404 -24.60 -15.42 21.70
N SER A 405 -24.16 -14.70 22.74
CA SER A 405 -23.43 -13.44 22.57
C SER A 405 -21.98 -13.67 22.23
N TYR A 406 -21.40 -12.79 21.43
CA TYR A 406 -19.99 -12.80 21.06
C TYR A 406 -19.19 -11.83 21.94
N VAL A 407 -18.01 -12.24 22.36
CA VAL A 407 -17.03 -11.32 22.96
C VAL A 407 -16.41 -10.50 21.83
N LEU A 408 -16.58 -9.20 21.88
CA LEU A 408 -15.95 -8.27 20.93
C LEU A 408 -14.58 -7.82 21.43
N LEU A 409 -14.51 -7.40 22.70
CA LEU A 409 -13.32 -6.84 23.31
C LEU A 409 -13.10 -7.37 24.73
N LYS A 410 -11.83 -7.41 25.16
CA LYS A 410 -11.43 -7.78 26.52
C LYS A 410 -10.45 -6.77 27.08
N TYR A 411 -10.66 -6.39 28.33
CA TYR A 411 -9.83 -5.49 29.11
C TYR A 411 -9.25 -6.20 30.33
N LYS A 412 -8.05 -5.82 30.72
CA LYS A 412 -7.45 -6.21 32.00
C LYS A 412 -7.88 -5.22 33.08
N VAL A 413 -8.01 -5.68 34.32
CA VAL A 413 -8.27 -4.80 35.47
C VAL A 413 -7.06 -4.87 36.41
N TYR A 414 -6.64 -3.73 36.98
CA TYR A 414 -5.50 -3.62 37.89
C TYR A 414 -5.84 -2.81 39.14
#